data_ccaf99b8413ba76d322f179d96b738c9
#
_entry.id   ccaf99b8413ba76d322f179d96b738c9
#
_cell.length_a   1.000
_cell.length_b   1.000
_cell.length_c   1.000
_cell.angle_alpha   90.00
_cell.angle_beta   90.00
_cell.angle_gamma   90.00
#
_symmetry.space_group_name_H-M   'P 1'
#
loop_
_entity.id
_entity.type
_entity.pdbx_description
1 polymer ?
#
loop_
_entity_poly.entity_id
_entity_poly.type
_entity_poly.pdbx_seq_one_letter_code
_entity_poly.pdbx_strand_id
1 'polypeptide(L)'
;MGKITELKALFANLSKDANKLAQRLALSSRSLKGLKDPRFRKAFNELKSAGLIKIEKSLETKPTPLFGEKLRREIRRHLISDKAHFSKNFYRFYFAFIAPKIEQISEFSDKDKEQFLSSLKLERFFCLPFELVCADFLSHKLGVLRSSISSYWDKDCEIDILVQSSSFCLAAEVKYKEHIVSKKLLNELVAKCEKIGIKPDFYALFSKSGFSGELINLAKKSPKLLLFELNDFKDIL
;
A
#
# COMPACT_ATOMS: atom_id res chain seq x y z
N MET A 1 -16.62 -2.46 28.37
CA MET A 1 -15.46 -3.30 28.79
C MET A 1 -15.22 -4.50 27.87
N GLY A 2 -16.22 -5.26 27.39
CA GLY A 2 -16.05 -6.49 26.62
C GLY A 2 -15.16 -6.38 25.37
N LYS A 3 -15.39 -5.41 24.50
CA LYS A 3 -14.68 -5.30 23.21
C LYS A 3 -13.16 -5.08 23.31
N ILE A 4 -12.67 -4.34 24.32
CA ILE A 4 -11.21 -4.13 24.49
C ILE A 4 -10.56 -5.40 25.05
N THR A 5 -11.25 -6.10 25.94
CA THR A 5 -10.78 -7.39 26.47
C THR A 5 -10.71 -8.44 25.36
N GLU A 6 -11.69 -8.48 24.47
CA GLU A 6 -11.69 -9.34 23.28
C GLU A 6 -10.53 -9.00 22.34
N LEU A 7 -10.22 -7.71 22.12
CA LEU A 7 -9.08 -7.27 21.33
C LEU A 7 -7.74 -7.67 21.96
N LYS A 8 -7.60 -7.52 23.29
CA LYS A 8 -6.41 -8.00 24.00
C LYS A 8 -6.27 -9.51 23.85
N ALA A 9 -7.35 -10.25 24.00
CA ALA A 9 -7.36 -11.72 23.85
C ALA A 9 -6.97 -12.19 22.44
N LEU A 10 -7.44 -11.47 21.39
CA LEU A 10 -7.16 -11.80 19.99
C LEU A 10 -5.65 -11.81 19.67
N PHE A 11 -4.87 -10.97 20.34
CA PHE A 11 -3.44 -10.82 20.09
C PHE A 11 -2.56 -11.22 21.28
N ALA A 12 -3.16 -11.79 22.34
CA ALA A 12 -2.48 -12.16 23.58
C ALA A 12 -1.36 -13.18 23.40
N ASN A 13 -1.48 -14.05 22.39
CA ASN A 13 -0.52 -15.12 22.12
C ASN A 13 0.72 -14.64 21.33
N LEU A 14 0.76 -13.38 20.90
CA LEU A 14 1.91 -12.84 20.19
C LEU A 14 3.07 -12.56 21.15
N SER A 15 4.27 -13.00 20.75
CA SER A 15 5.48 -12.64 21.47
C SER A 15 5.70 -11.12 21.50
N LYS A 16 6.48 -10.64 22.46
CA LYS A 16 6.84 -9.22 22.57
C LYS A 16 7.50 -8.68 21.31
N ASP A 17 8.33 -9.50 20.66
CA ASP A 17 9.02 -9.12 19.42
C ASP A 17 8.05 -9.08 18.24
N ALA A 18 7.10 -10.02 18.14
CA ALA A 18 6.05 -9.99 17.12
C ALA A 18 5.14 -8.75 17.27
N ASN A 19 4.73 -8.40 18.49
CA ASN A 19 3.97 -7.19 18.77
C ASN A 19 4.74 -5.92 18.35
N LYS A 20 6.03 -5.79 18.71
CA LYS A 20 6.88 -4.66 18.29
C LYS A 20 7.03 -4.58 16.78
N LEU A 21 7.21 -5.74 16.13
CA LEU A 21 7.30 -5.80 14.67
C LEU A 21 5.99 -5.39 14.02
N ALA A 22 4.85 -5.86 14.51
CA ALA A 22 3.53 -5.50 14.00
C ALA A 22 3.28 -3.99 14.11
N GLN A 23 3.58 -3.38 15.27
CA GLN A 23 3.48 -1.92 15.45
C GLN A 23 4.36 -1.16 14.45
N ARG A 24 5.60 -1.61 14.24
CA ARG A 24 6.51 -1.00 13.27
C ARG A 24 5.95 -1.10 11.84
N LEU A 25 5.48 -2.28 11.42
CA LEU A 25 4.92 -2.49 10.09
C LEU A 25 3.63 -1.69 9.87
N ALA A 26 2.84 -1.48 10.91
CA ALA A 26 1.60 -0.71 10.83
C ALA A 26 1.84 0.78 10.54
N LEU A 27 2.96 1.34 11.01
CA LEU A 27 3.30 2.77 10.91
C LEU A 27 4.32 3.09 9.81
N SER A 28 5.09 2.10 9.32
CA SER A 28 6.22 2.31 8.43
C SER A 28 5.93 1.93 6.97
N SER A 29 6.97 1.97 6.15
CA SER A 29 6.97 1.61 4.73
C SER A 29 6.68 0.14 4.41
N ARG A 30 6.30 -0.68 5.38
CA ARG A 30 6.00 -2.12 5.20
C ARG A 30 7.19 -2.97 4.71
N SER A 31 8.36 -2.35 4.50
CA SER A 31 9.55 -3.01 3.95
C SER A 31 10.08 -4.11 4.88
N LEU A 32 10.38 -5.25 4.31
CA LEU A 32 10.97 -6.41 4.98
C LEU A 32 12.51 -6.39 4.97
N LYS A 33 13.12 -5.22 4.77
CA LYS A 33 14.55 -5.02 5.03
C LYS A 33 14.84 -5.40 6.48
N GLY A 34 15.68 -6.35 6.74
CA GLY A 34 16.00 -6.80 8.10
C GLY A 34 15.61 -8.25 8.41
N LEU A 35 14.99 -8.97 7.48
CA LEU A 35 14.76 -10.42 7.63
C LEU A 35 16.04 -11.23 7.84
N LYS A 36 17.22 -10.62 7.69
CA LYS A 36 18.52 -11.23 8.01
C LYS A 36 18.73 -11.38 9.52
N ASP A 37 18.14 -10.50 10.35
CA ASP A 37 18.16 -10.62 11.80
C ASP A 37 17.29 -11.82 12.22
N PRO A 38 17.84 -12.82 12.97
CA PRO A 38 17.08 -13.99 13.40
C PRO A 38 15.85 -13.65 14.25
N ARG A 39 15.92 -12.62 15.12
CA ARG A 39 14.80 -12.20 15.97
C ARG A 39 13.68 -11.61 15.11
N PHE A 40 14.03 -10.75 14.15
CA PHE A 40 13.08 -10.19 13.21
C PHE A 40 12.40 -11.30 12.39
N ARG A 41 13.18 -12.29 11.91
CA ARG A 41 12.66 -13.42 11.14
C ARG A 41 11.71 -14.28 11.95
N LYS A 42 12.03 -14.56 13.22
CA LYS A 42 11.14 -15.31 14.13
C LYS A 42 9.82 -14.57 14.34
N ALA A 43 9.87 -13.29 14.71
CA ALA A 43 8.70 -12.44 14.88
C ALA A 43 7.85 -12.34 13.60
N PHE A 44 8.48 -12.21 12.45
CA PHE A 44 7.82 -12.19 11.16
C PHE A 44 7.09 -13.50 10.84
N ASN A 45 7.74 -14.63 11.06
CA ASN A 45 7.13 -15.95 10.85
C ASN A 45 5.93 -16.16 11.78
N GLU A 46 6.02 -15.71 13.02
CA GLU A 46 4.92 -15.75 13.98
C GLU A 46 3.69 -14.96 13.47
N LEU A 47 3.88 -13.70 13.03
CA LEU A 47 2.81 -12.89 12.47
C LEU A 47 2.21 -13.50 11.20
N LYS A 48 3.03 -14.11 10.36
CA LYS A 48 2.60 -14.79 9.14
C LYS A 48 1.78 -16.06 9.47
N SER A 49 2.26 -16.89 10.39
CA SER A 49 1.57 -18.12 10.82
C SER A 49 0.25 -17.83 11.52
N ALA A 50 0.18 -16.70 12.25
CA ALA A 50 -1.06 -16.20 12.83
C ALA A 50 -2.03 -15.61 11.79
N GLY A 51 -1.68 -15.58 10.50
CA GLY A 51 -2.53 -15.01 9.44
C GLY A 51 -2.71 -13.50 9.50
N LEU A 52 -1.88 -12.80 10.28
CA LEU A 52 -2.01 -11.35 10.49
C LEU A 52 -1.42 -10.54 9.34
N ILE A 53 -0.43 -11.08 8.64
CA ILE A 53 0.27 -10.42 7.54
C ILE A 53 0.35 -11.31 6.31
N LYS A 54 0.37 -10.65 5.14
CA LYS A 54 0.65 -11.21 3.82
C LYS A 54 1.91 -10.59 3.25
N ILE A 55 2.58 -11.30 2.35
CA ILE A 55 3.75 -10.78 1.63
C ILE A 55 3.28 -10.31 0.25
N GLU A 56 3.69 -9.11 -0.11
CA GLU A 56 3.59 -8.58 -1.46
C GLU A 56 4.99 -8.53 -2.07
N LYS A 57 5.12 -9.07 -3.29
CA LYS A 57 6.35 -9.02 -4.08
C LYS A 57 6.23 -7.91 -5.12
N SER A 58 7.33 -7.21 -5.36
CA SER A 58 7.38 -6.27 -6.48
C SER A 58 7.24 -7.02 -7.81
N LEU A 59 6.63 -6.35 -8.79
CA LEU A 59 6.64 -6.79 -10.20
C LEU A 59 8.01 -6.57 -10.88
N GLU A 60 8.98 -6.00 -10.16
CA GLU A 60 10.32 -5.83 -10.71
C GLU A 60 10.93 -7.18 -11.11
N THR A 61 11.47 -7.23 -12.30
CA THR A 61 12.18 -8.39 -12.82
C THR A 61 13.65 -8.31 -12.44
N LYS A 62 14.15 -9.29 -11.68
CA LYS A 62 15.58 -9.37 -11.38
C LYS A 62 16.37 -9.54 -12.66
N PRO A 63 17.39 -8.71 -12.90
CA PRO A 63 18.27 -8.90 -14.04
C PRO A 63 18.94 -10.28 -13.96
N THR A 64 18.77 -11.08 -14.99
CA THR A 64 19.43 -12.37 -15.15
C THR A 64 20.68 -12.21 -16.00
N PRO A 65 21.83 -12.79 -15.60
CA PRO A 65 23.02 -12.77 -16.44
C PRO A 65 22.78 -13.59 -17.72
N LEU A 66 23.27 -13.13 -18.83
CA LEU A 66 23.40 -13.96 -20.02
C LEU A 66 24.42 -15.09 -19.75
N PHE A 67 24.29 -16.20 -20.47
CA PHE A 67 25.18 -17.36 -20.28
C PHE A 67 26.65 -16.93 -20.43
N GLY A 68 27.45 -17.18 -19.40
CA GLY A 68 28.86 -16.79 -19.35
C GLY A 68 29.15 -15.37 -18.84
N GLU A 69 28.14 -14.50 -18.63
CA GLU A 69 28.35 -13.15 -18.13
C GLU A 69 28.15 -13.04 -16.60
N LYS A 70 29.02 -12.23 -15.97
CA LYS A 70 28.83 -11.83 -14.56
C LYS A 70 28.13 -10.48 -14.52
N LEU A 71 26.94 -10.45 -13.92
CA LEU A 71 26.27 -9.16 -13.65
C LEU A 71 27.21 -8.20 -12.92
N ARG A 72 27.16 -6.91 -13.28
CA ARG A 72 27.89 -5.84 -12.59
C ARG A 72 27.59 -5.86 -11.09
N ARG A 73 28.55 -5.44 -10.26
CA ARG A 73 28.47 -5.52 -8.79
C ARG A 73 27.23 -4.79 -8.24
N GLU A 74 26.87 -3.65 -8.80
CA GLU A 74 25.70 -2.85 -8.44
C GLU A 74 24.41 -3.61 -8.69
N ILE A 75 24.30 -4.31 -9.82
CA ILE A 75 23.15 -5.11 -10.23
C ILE A 75 23.04 -6.40 -9.41
N ARG A 76 24.17 -7.04 -9.09
CA ARG A 76 24.19 -8.23 -8.21
C ARG A 76 23.71 -7.94 -6.78
N ARG A 77 23.89 -6.71 -6.30
CA ARG A 77 23.45 -6.24 -4.99
C ARG A 77 22.01 -5.69 -4.98
N HIS A 78 21.33 -5.84 -6.09
CA HIS A 78 19.96 -5.38 -6.24
C HIS A 78 19.01 -6.30 -5.45
N LEU A 79 18.90 -6.02 -4.16
CA LEU A 79 17.95 -6.66 -3.27
C LEU A 79 16.76 -5.72 -3.08
N ILE A 80 15.72 -5.98 -3.85
CA ILE A 80 14.40 -5.39 -3.57
C ILE A 80 13.78 -6.20 -2.46
N SER A 81 13.38 -5.51 -1.40
CA SER A 81 12.71 -6.18 -0.30
C SER A 81 11.22 -6.28 -0.59
N ASP A 82 10.65 -7.46 -0.33
CA ASP A 82 9.22 -7.64 -0.26
C ASP A 82 8.61 -6.66 0.76
N LYS A 83 7.32 -6.38 0.61
CA LYS A 83 6.53 -5.60 1.57
C LYS A 83 5.59 -6.52 2.33
N ALA A 84 5.31 -6.19 3.58
CA ALA A 84 4.29 -6.85 4.38
C ALA A 84 3.00 -6.02 4.40
N HIS A 85 1.88 -6.69 4.18
CA HIS A 85 0.54 -6.13 4.35
C HIS A 85 -0.17 -6.84 5.49
N PHE A 86 -0.91 -6.10 6.31
CA PHE A 86 -1.86 -6.73 7.21
C PHE A 86 -2.99 -7.38 6.41
N SER A 87 -3.41 -8.56 6.81
CA SER A 87 -4.49 -9.30 6.15
C SER A 87 -5.84 -8.59 6.27
N LYS A 88 -6.00 -7.72 7.28
CA LYS A 88 -7.16 -6.84 7.48
C LYS A 88 -6.70 -5.44 7.87
N ASN A 89 -7.34 -4.40 7.32
CA ASN A 89 -7.07 -3.00 7.68
C ASN A 89 -7.29 -2.73 9.18
N PHE A 90 -8.24 -3.45 9.80
CA PHE A 90 -8.47 -3.40 11.24
C PHE A 90 -7.25 -3.84 12.06
N TYR A 91 -6.53 -4.90 11.66
CA TYR A 91 -5.30 -5.31 12.36
C TYR A 91 -4.22 -4.24 12.26
N ARG A 92 -4.07 -3.63 11.08
CA ARG A 92 -3.14 -2.51 10.91
C ARG A 92 -3.51 -1.34 11.81
N PHE A 93 -4.80 -0.98 11.89
CA PHE A 93 -5.29 0.09 12.78
C PHE A 93 -5.00 -0.23 14.25
N TYR A 94 -5.30 -1.45 14.67
CA TYR A 94 -5.04 -1.90 16.04
C TYR A 94 -3.56 -1.72 16.42
N PHE A 95 -2.64 -2.26 15.61
CA PHE A 95 -1.21 -2.19 15.91
C PHE A 95 -0.63 -0.78 15.76
N ALA A 96 -1.21 0.07 14.91
CA ALA A 96 -0.78 1.45 14.74
C ALA A 96 -1.17 2.34 15.92
N PHE A 97 -2.39 2.20 16.43
CA PHE A 97 -3.00 3.19 17.32
C PHE A 97 -3.45 2.64 18.68
N ILE A 98 -3.94 1.40 18.71
CA ILE A 98 -4.53 0.83 19.92
C ILE A 98 -3.50 0.07 20.75
N ALA A 99 -2.78 -0.87 20.16
CA ALA A 99 -1.83 -1.72 20.86
C ALA A 99 -0.77 -0.96 21.67
N PRO A 100 -0.19 0.15 21.18
CA PRO A 100 0.80 0.92 21.95
C PRO A 100 0.24 1.57 23.22
N LYS A 101 -1.09 1.77 23.29
CA LYS A 101 -1.79 2.47 24.37
C LYS A 101 -2.89 1.63 25.03
N ILE A 102 -2.89 0.32 24.79
CA ILE A 102 -4.01 -0.56 25.17
C ILE A 102 -4.29 -0.55 26.66
N GLU A 103 -3.26 -0.42 27.51
CA GLU A 103 -3.43 -0.33 28.96
C GLU A 103 -4.15 0.97 29.37
N GLN A 104 -3.72 2.11 28.82
CA GLN A 104 -4.36 3.40 29.04
C GLN A 104 -5.81 3.40 28.54
N ILE A 105 -6.02 2.91 27.32
CA ILE A 105 -7.36 2.87 26.70
C ILE A 105 -8.33 1.98 27.50
N SER A 106 -7.82 0.96 28.19
CA SER A 106 -8.68 0.10 29.03
C SER A 106 -9.25 0.82 30.25
N GLU A 107 -8.62 1.91 30.68
CA GLU A 107 -9.05 2.74 31.81
C GLU A 107 -9.90 3.95 31.36
N PHE A 108 -9.98 4.22 30.05
CA PHE A 108 -10.69 5.37 29.51
C PHE A 108 -12.20 5.26 29.73
N SER A 109 -12.83 6.36 30.12
CA SER A 109 -14.27 6.56 29.99
C SER A 109 -14.67 6.56 28.50
N ASP A 110 -15.95 6.46 28.22
CA ASP A 110 -16.42 6.52 26.82
C ASP A 110 -16.11 7.87 26.16
N LYS A 111 -16.17 8.97 26.93
CA LYS A 111 -15.78 10.31 26.47
C LYS A 111 -14.28 10.39 26.15
N ASP A 112 -13.43 9.78 26.96
CA ASP A 112 -11.98 9.75 26.70
C ASP A 112 -11.64 8.93 25.46
N LYS A 113 -12.38 7.83 25.21
CA LYS A 113 -12.25 7.01 23.96
C LYS A 113 -12.63 7.82 22.74
N GLU A 114 -13.74 8.58 22.78
CA GLU A 114 -14.14 9.44 21.66
C GLU A 114 -13.09 10.54 21.40
N GLN A 115 -12.59 11.17 22.46
CA GLN A 115 -11.54 12.18 22.35
C GLN A 115 -10.25 11.58 21.80
N PHE A 116 -9.86 10.39 22.26
CA PHE A 116 -8.70 9.67 21.72
C PHE A 116 -8.85 9.38 20.23
N LEU A 117 -9.98 8.82 19.80
CA LEU A 117 -10.24 8.52 18.39
C LEU A 117 -10.20 9.78 17.52
N SER A 118 -10.80 10.87 18.00
CA SER A 118 -10.81 12.17 17.30
C SER A 118 -9.42 12.80 17.19
N SER A 119 -8.52 12.48 18.11
CA SER A 119 -7.14 12.98 18.11
C SER A 119 -6.20 12.26 17.14
N LEU A 120 -6.63 11.13 16.57
CA LEU A 120 -5.80 10.33 15.69
C LEU A 120 -5.56 11.01 14.34
N LYS A 121 -4.30 11.15 13.96
CA LYS A 121 -3.90 11.65 12.62
C LYS A 121 -3.99 10.51 11.60
N LEU A 122 -5.18 10.31 11.04
CA LEU A 122 -5.50 9.15 10.19
C LEU A 122 -5.16 9.35 8.71
N GLU A 123 -4.85 10.57 8.26
CA GLU A 123 -4.61 10.85 6.84
C GLU A 123 -3.54 9.94 6.22
N ARG A 124 -2.36 9.86 6.85
CA ARG A 124 -1.30 8.95 6.38
C ARG A 124 -1.67 7.47 6.52
N PHE A 125 -2.49 7.14 7.50
CA PHE A 125 -2.96 5.77 7.68
C PHE A 125 -3.85 5.35 6.52
N PHE A 126 -4.74 6.22 6.06
CA PHE A 126 -5.69 5.91 4.99
C PHE A 126 -5.08 5.87 3.58
N CYS A 127 -3.84 6.33 3.36
CA CYS A 127 -3.19 6.22 2.05
C CYS A 127 -3.22 4.78 1.52
N LEU A 128 -2.74 3.80 2.31
CA LEU A 128 -2.72 2.40 1.88
C LEU A 128 -4.12 1.78 1.73
N PRO A 129 -5.07 1.89 2.68
CA PRO A 129 -6.44 1.45 2.45
C PRO A 129 -7.05 2.02 1.16
N PHE A 130 -6.78 3.28 0.86
CA PHE A 130 -7.29 3.91 -0.36
C PHE A 130 -6.63 3.33 -1.62
N GLU A 131 -5.31 3.08 -1.62
CA GLU A 131 -4.63 2.37 -2.71
C GLU A 131 -5.27 1.00 -2.98
N LEU A 132 -5.59 0.23 -1.93
CA LEU A 132 -6.23 -1.08 -2.06
C LEU A 132 -7.65 -0.97 -2.63
N VAL A 133 -8.44 0.00 -2.17
CA VAL A 133 -9.79 0.25 -2.70
C VAL A 133 -9.73 0.69 -4.16
N CYS A 134 -8.76 1.55 -4.54
CA CYS A 134 -8.55 1.94 -5.94
C CYS A 134 -8.20 0.74 -6.83
N ALA A 135 -7.40 -0.20 -6.32
CA ALA A 135 -7.07 -1.42 -7.05
C ALA A 135 -8.28 -2.35 -7.20
N ASP A 136 -9.12 -2.48 -6.16
CA ASP A 136 -10.38 -3.24 -6.23
C ASP A 136 -11.36 -2.58 -7.21
N PHE A 137 -11.46 -1.24 -7.19
CA PHE A 137 -12.24 -0.47 -8.17
C PHE A 137 -11.80 -0.74 -9.61
N LEU A 138 -10.49 -0.70 -9.89
CA LEU A 138 -9.98 -0.99 -11.22
C LEU A 138 -10.27 -2.43 -11.65
N SER A 139 -10.17 -3.40 -10.74
CA SER A 139 -10.52 -4.79 -11.00
C SER A 139 -11.95 -4.92 -11.53
N HIS A 140 -12.90 -4.28 -10.84
CA HIS A 140 -14.30 -4.26 -11.27
C HIS A 140 -14.51 -3.50 -12.59
N LYS A 141 -13.97 -2.29 -12.67
CA LYS A 141 -14.18 -1.40 -13.83
C LYS A 141 -13.58 -1.94 -15.13
N LEU A 142 -12.44 -2.63 -15.04
CA LEU A 142 -11.74 -3.20 -16.19
C LEU A 142 -12.13 -4.67 -16.48
N GLY A 143 -12.90 -5.30 -15.59
CA GLY A 143 -13.25 -6.71 -15.71
C GLY A 143 -12.05 -7.65 -15.62
N VAL A 144 -10.98 -7.26 -14.89
CA VAL A 144 -9.78 -8.07 -14.71
C VAL A 144 -9.72 -8.68 -13.32
N LEU A 145 -9.04 -9.82 -13.19
CA LEU A 145 -8.84 -10.44 -11.89
C LEU A 145 -8.05 -9.52 -10.96
N ARG A 146 -8.45 -9.41 -9.69
CA ARG A 146 -7.71 -8.63 -8.69
C ARG A 146 -6.24 -9.07 -8.57
N SER A 147 -5.95 -10.32 -8.81
CA SER A 147 -4.59 -10.89 -8.80
C SER A 147 -3.69 -10.39 -9.94
N SER A 148 -4.27 -9.84 -11.00
CA SER A 148 -3.50 -9.22 -12.11
C SER A 148 -3.16 -7.75 -11.85
N ILE A 149 -3.62 -7.20 -10.73
CA ILE A 149 -3.34 -5.83 -10.29
C ILE A 149 -2.36 -5.89 -9.14
N SER A 150 -1.20 -5.26 -9.32
CA SER A 150 -0.12 -5.24 -8.33
C SER A 150 0.49 -3.85 -8.23
N SER A 151 1.36 -3.64 -7.25
CA SER A 151 2.23 -2.46 -7.19
C SER A 151 3.59 -2.82 -7.80
N TYR A 152 4.25 -1.82 -8.34
CA TYR A 152 5.66 -1.92 -8.72
C TYR A 152 6.51 -1.10 -7.77
N TRP A 153 7.64 -1.63 -7.33
CA TRP A 153 8.68 -0.85 -6.68
C TRP A 153 10.04 -1.47 -6.92
N ASP A 154 11.00 -0.60 -7.08
CA ASP A 154 12.39 -0.95 -7.12
C ASP A 154 13.20 -0.11 -6.10
N LYS A 155 14.49 0.08 -6.34
CA LYS A 155 15.36 0.88 -5.48
C LYS A 155 15.04 2.38 -5.53
N ASP A 156 14.55 2.85 -6.68
CA ASP A 156 14.51 4.27 -7.02
C ASP A 156 13.08 4.78 -7.32
N CYS A 157 12.13 3.88 -7.54
CA CYS A 157 10.80 4.25 -8.03
C CYS A 157 9.73 3.31 -7.45
N GLU A 158 8.53 3.85 -7.28
CA GLU A 158 7.32 3.11 -6.90
C GLU A 158 6.15 3.58 -7.75
N ILE A 159 5.36 2.63 -8.27
CA ILE A 159 4.08 2.86 -8.94
C ILE A 159 3.01 2.18 -8.08
N ASP A 160 2.02 2.94 -7.64
CA ASP A 160 1.02 2.47 -6.67
C ASP A 160 0.20 1.30 -7.23
N ILE A 161 -0.22 1.39 -8.50
CA ILE A 161 -1.00 0.35 -9.17
C ILE A 161 -0.46 0.14 -10.58
N LEU A 162 -0.15 -1.12 -10.92
CA LEU A 162 0.24 -1.55 -12.25
C LEU A 162 -0.60 -2.76 -12.65
N VAL A 163 -1.31 -2.63 -13.78
CA VAL A 163 -2.07 -3.71 -14.40
C VAL A 163 -1.31 -4.14 -15.64
N GLN A 164 -0.91 -5.40 -15.71
CA GLN A 164 -0.32 -6.00 -16.90
C GLN A 164 -1.18 -7.19 -17.32
N SER A 165 -1.95 -7.02 -18.35
CA SER A 165 -2.75 -8.08 -18.97
C SER A 165 -2.22 -8.41 -20.36
N SER A 166 -2.73 -9.47 -20.98
CA SER A 166 -2.39 -9.81 -22.38
C SER A 166 -2.88 -8.78 -23.39
N SER A 167 -3.88 -7.98 -23.04
CA SER A 167 -4.57 -7.05 -23.94
C SER A 167 -4.19 -5.58 -23.70
N PHE A 168 -3.75 -5.20 -22.51
CA PHE A 168 -3.35 -3.81 -22.20
C PHE A 168 -2.47 -3.73 -20.97
N CYS A 169 -1.78 -2.59 -20.86
CA CYS A 169 -1.03 -2.17 -19.68
C CYS A 169 -1.60 -0.85 -19.14
N LEU A 170 -1.84 -0.77 -17.83
CA LEU A 170 -2.29 0.45 -17.16
C LEU A 170 -1.40 0.73 -15.94
N ALA A 171 -0.92 1.96 -15.83
CA ALA A 171 -0.22 2.45 -14.64
C ALA A 171 -1.07 3.50 -13.92
N ALA A 172 -1.13 3.42 -12.59
CA ALA A 172 -1.89 4.40 -11.82
C ALA A 172 -1.12 4.90 -10.58
N GLU A 173 -1.46 6.14 -10.20
CA GLU A 173 -0.97 6.80 -9.00
C GLU A 173 -2.17 7.22 -8.14
N VAL A 174 -2.06 7.06 -6.83
CA VAL A 174 -3.15 7.28 -5.88
C VAL A 174 -2.77 8.36 -4.87
N LYS A 175 -3.64 9.35 -4.66
CA LYS A 175 -3.40 10.46 -3.71
C LYS A 175 -4.57 10.62 -2.74
N TYR A 176 -4.34 10.22 -1.51
CA TYR A 176 -5.25 10.46 -0.38
C TYR A 176 -4.77 11.68 0.41
N LYS A 177 -4.98 12.88 -0.14
CA LYS A 177 -4.58 14.17 0.45
C LYS A 177 -5.69 15.19 0.27
N GLU A 178 -5.70 16.22 1.11
CA GLU A 178 -6.67 17.33 1.03
C GLU A 178 -6.38 18.33 -0.10
N HIS A 179 -5.35 18.09 -0.92
CA HIS A 179 -4.97 18.98 -2.01
C HIS A 179 -5.37 18.40 -3.37
N ILE A 180 -5.84 19.28 -4.27
CA ILE A 180 -6.15 18.93 -5.66
C ILE A 180 -4.88 18.39 -6.36
N VAL A 181 -5.06 17.35 -7.16
CA VAL A 181 -4.00 16.75 -7.97
C VAL A 181 -3.83 17.54 -9.26
N SER A 182 -2.59 17.92 -9.55
CA SER A 182 -2.23 18.66 -10.77
C SER A 182 -1.56 17.75 -11.81
N LYS A 183 -1.36 18.28 -13.02
CA LYS A 183 -0.65 17.61 -14.13
C LYS A 183 0.76 17.13 -13.75
N LYS A 184 1.37 17.76 -12.74
CA LYS A 184 2.69 17.34 -12.23
C LYS A 184 2.69 15.84 -11.86
N LEU A 185 1.63 15.35 -11.21
CA LEU A 185 1.53 13.94 -10.84
C LEU A 185 1.50 13.00 -12.06
N LEU A 186 0.79 13.40 -13.13
CA LEU A 186 0.80 12.63 -14.38
C LEU A 186 2.21 12.58 -14.97
N ASN A 187 2.91 13.72 -15.02
CA ASN A 187 4.27 13.78 -15.56
C ASN A 187 5.24 12.91 -14.72
N GLU A 188 5.08 12.90 -13.40
CA GLU A 188 5.86 12.03 -12.50
C GLU A 188 5.58 10.54 -12.78
N LEU A 189 4.31 10.16 -12.99
CA LEU A 189 3.95 8.78 -13.31
C LEU A 189 4.50 8.35 -14.67
N VAL A 190 4.41 9.21 -15.69
CA VAL A 190 4.99 8.97 -17.02
C VAL A 190 6.50 8.74 -16.90
N ALA A 191 7.21 9.64 -16.22
CA ALA A 191 8.66 9.53 -16.03
C ALA A 191 9.06 8.26 -15.25
N LYS A 192 8.25 7.82 -14.27
CA LYS A 192 8.45 6.54 -13.58
C LYS A 192 8.33 5.36 -14.55
N CYS A 193 7.30 5.34 -15.38
CA CYS A 193 7.08 4.28 -16.37
C CYS A 193 8.22 4.22 -17.40
N GLU A 194 8.66 5.38 -17.91
CA GLU A 194 9.80 5.46 -18.83
C GLU A 194 11.08 4.92 -18.20
N LYS A 195 11.36 5.31 -16.93
CA LYS A 195 12.54 4.87 -16.19
C LYS A 195 12.62 3.35 -16.04
N ILE A 196 11.49 2.67 -15.87
CA ILE A 196 11.43 1.20 -15.73
C ILE A 196 11.17 0.47 -17.05
N GLY A 197 11.16 1.22 -18.18
CA GLY A 197 10.96 0.64 -19.52
C GLY A 197 9.56 0.12 -19.82
N ILE A 198 8.54 0.59 -19.08
CA ILE A 198 7.14 0.24 -19.29
C ILE A 198 6.46 1.35 -20.09
N LYS A 199 5.68 0.96 -21.10
CA LYS A 199 4.87 1.87 -21.91
C LYS A 199 3.39 1.53 -21.72
N PRO A 200 2.70 2.14 -20.76
CA PRO A 200 1.28 1.88 -20.52
C PRO A 200 0.40 2.35 -21.68
N ASP A 201 -0.67 1.60 -21.96
CA ASP A 201 -1.73 2.03 -22.87
C ASP A 201 -2.62 3.08 -22.22
N PHE A 202 -2.78 3.00 -20.87
CA PHE A 202 -3.58 3.89 -20.09
C PHE A 202 -2.83 4.36 -18.84
N TYR A 203 -3.06 5.62 -18.48
CA TYR A 203 -2.68 6.20 -17.19
C TYR A 203 -3.94 6.48 -16.39
N ALA A 204 -3.95 6.12 -15.12
CA ALA A 204 -5.05 6.44 -14.21
C ALA A 204 -4.54 7.22 -13.01
N LEU A 205 -5.27 8.24 -12.59
CA LEU A 205 -4.99 9.00 -11.38
C LEU A 205 -6.20 8.95 -10.46
N PHE A 206 -5.94 8.67 -9.19
CA PHE A 206 -6.95 8.66 -8.14
C PHE A 206 -6.69 9.79 -7.16
N SER A 207 -7.73 10.54 -6.84
CA SER A 207 -7.64 11.67 -5.91
C SER A 207 -8.80 11.69 -4.93
N LYS A 208 -8.50 11.89 -3.63
CA LYS A 208 -9.50 12.19 -2.61
C LYS A 208 -10.17 13.55 -2.84
N SER A 209 -9.40 14.55 -3.28
CA SER A 209 -9.80 15.96 -3.30
C SER A 209 -9.93 16.54 -4.72
N GLY A 210 -9.99 15.67 -5.74
CA GLY A 210 -10.22 16.08 -7.12
C GLY A 210 -8.96 16.52 -7.86
N PHE A 211 -9.15 17.11 -9.04
CA PHE A 211 -8.12 17.40 -10.03
C PHE A 211 -8.17 18.86 -10.48
N SER A 212 -6.99 19.38 -10.90
CA SER A 212 -6.91 20.71 -11.49
C SER A 212 -7.66 20.80 -12.84
N GLY A 213 -8.17 21.97 -13.17
CA GLY A 213 -8.87 22.21 -14.44
C GLY A 213 -8.02 21.86 -15.67
N GLU A 214 -6.69 22.10 -15.60
CA GLU A 214 -5.75 21.70 -16.65
C GLU A 214 -5.76 20.18 -16.87
N LEU A 215 -5.69 19.41 -15.78
CA LEU A 215 -5.66 17.94 -15.84
C LEU A 215 -7.00 17.37 -16.33
N ILE A 216 -8.12 17.93 -15.89
CA ILE A 216 -9.46 17.57 -16.36
C ILE A 216 -9.60 17.84 -17.88
N ASN A 217 -9.14 18.99 -18.34
CA ASN A 217 -9.18 19.33 -19.77
C ASN A 217 -8.28 18.41 -20.61
N LEU A 218 -7.15 17.98 -20.05
CA LEU A 218 -6.26 17.02 -20.70
C LEU A 218 -6.94 15.65 -20.82
N ALA A 219 -7.59 15.16 -19.76
CA ALA A 219 -8.31 13.88 -19.76
C ALA A 219 -9.47 13.87 -20.76
N LYS A 220 -10.21 14.98 -20.89
CA LYS A 220 -11.27 15.11 -21.91
C LYS A 220 -10.76 14.96 -23.35
N LYS A 221 -9.51 15.33 -23.61
CA LYS A 221 -8.87 15.24 -24.93
C LYS A 221 -8.13 13.93 -25.17
N SER A 222 -7.85 13.16 -24.12
CA SER A 222 -7.06 11.93 -24.21
C SER A 222 -7.82 10.76 -23.57
N PRO A 223 -8.35 9.82 -24.35
CA PRO A 223 -9.02 8.63 -23.82
C PRO A 223 -8.07 7.69 -23.07
N LYS A 224 -6.77 7.95 -23.15
CA LYS A 224 -5.74 7.17 -22.44
C LYS A 224 -5.48 7.67 -21.02
N LEU A 225 -6.06 8.81 -20.60
CA LEU A 225 -5.94 9.36 -19.26
C LEU A 225 -7.27 9.25 -18.52
N LEU A 226 -7.26 8.47 -17.46
CA LEU A 226 -8.43 8.20 -16.62
C LEU A 226 -8.26 8.94 -15.28
N LEU A 227 -9.28 9.67 -14.87
CA LEU A 227 -9.31 10.39 -13.58
C LEU A 227 -10.46 9.86 -12.75
N PHE A 228 -10.18 9.51 -11.50
CA PHE A 228 -11.16 8.96 -10.57
C PHE A 228 -11.14 9.68 -9.23
N GLU A 229 -12.32 10.08 -8.76
CA GLU A 229 -12.56 10.72 -7.47
C GLU A 229 -13.37 9.80 -6.54
N LEU A 230 -13.52 10.18 -5.27
CA LEU A 230 -14.30 9.39 -4.30
C LEU A 230 -15.73 9.10 -4.76
N ASN A 231 -16.34 10.02 -5.51
CA ASN A 231 -17.68 9.83 -6.01
C ASN A 231 -17.83 8.69 -7.02
N ASP A 232 -16.74 8.33 -7.72
CA ASP A 232 -16.75 7.26 -8.71
C ASP A 232 -16.84 5.85 -8.08
N PHE A 233 -16.61 5.75 -6.76
CA PHE A 233 -16.64 4.48 -6.04
C PHE A 233 -18.04 4.07 -5.55
N LYS A 234 -19.03 4.92 -5.69
CA LYS A 234 -20.40 4.69 -5.14
C LYS A 234 -21.07 3.42 -5.65
N ASP A 235 -20.71 3.00 -6.86
CA ASP A 235 -21.33 1.83 -7.51
C ASP A 235 -20.64 0.52 -7.09
N ILE A 236 -19.59 0.57 -6.24
CA ILE A 236 -18.79 -0.60 -5.83
C ILE A 236 -18.79 -0.79 -4.30
N LEU A 237 -19.07 0.26 -3.55
CA LEU A 237 -19.23 0.26 -2.10
C LEU A 237 -20.67 0.09 -1.69
#